data_28d6ce4662e6d3ff13d134ba04fd0c52
#
_entry.id   28d6ce4662e6d3ff13d134ba04fd0c52
#
_cell.length_a   1.000
_cell.length_b   1.000
_cell.length_c   1.000
_cell.angle_alpha   90.00
_cell.angle_beta   90.00
_cell.angle_gamma   90.00
#
_symmetry.space_group_name_H-M   'P 1'
#
loop_
_entity.id
_entity.type
_entity.pdbx_description
1 polymer ?
#
loop_
_entity_poly.entity_id
_entity_poly.type
_entity_poly.pdbx_seq_one_letter_code
_entity_poly.pdbx_strand_id
1 'polypeptide(L)'
;MNRHQNSEQRHTTSKMNSFHFEDAYVNLAYENNSDSPDDTQQNSDDPQMNKIQEMGSVLTNNGKHKIHCLTIIGQIEGHYVLPSQNKTTKYEHIIPQLVAIEEEPEIEGLLILLNTVGGDVEAGLALAELFAGMKKPTVSLVLGGGHSIGVPLAVAAQKSFIAPSATMTIHPVRMNGLTLGVPQTFEYFQKMQQRITTFVSKHSKMNPERFYQLAMNTEELVMDVGTVLDGPDAVKEGLIDGLGSLSDALECLYEMIDNNKKDHGHAEHTEGQPSVEEQPSVEEKSAVKSNHADTEKKTKKRTIKK
;
A
#
# COMPACT_ATOMS: atom_id res chain seq x y z
N MET A 1 -65.63 3.96 52.37
CA MET A 1 -64.77 2.77 52.21
C MET A 1 -64.59 2.52 50.74
N ASN A 2 -63.50 2.97 50.14
CA ASN A 2 -62.97 2.47 48.85
C ASN A 2 -61.52 2.99 48.69
N ARG A 3 -60.61 2.07 48.78
CA ARG A 3 -59.20 2.31 48.60
C ARG A 3 -58.90 2.27 47.09
N HIS A 4 -58.38 3.38 46.51
CA HIS A 4 -57.74 3.38 45.26
C HIS A 4 -56.29 2.94 45.45
N GLN A 5 -55.92 1.85 44.80
CA GLN A 5 -54.50 1.45 44.59
C GLN A 5 -53.99 2.10 43.28
N ASN A 6 -53.06 3.03 43.44
CA ASN A 6 -52.25 3.52 42.33
C ASN A 6 -51.10 2.54 42.11
N SER A 7 -51.08 1.93 40.92
CA SER A 7 -49.93 1.19 40.39
C SER A 7 -48.99 2.14 39.67
N GLU A 8 -47.88 2.51 40.31
CA GLU A 8 -46.77 3.20 39.66
C GLU A 8 -46.03 2.21 38.75
N GLN A 9 -46.16 2.41 37.43
CA GLN A 9 -45.30 1.78 36.45
C GLN A 9 -43.92 2.51 36.47
N ARG A 10 -42.92 1.82 37.03
CA ARG A 10 -41.54 2.25 36.92
C ARG A 10 -41.03 1.95 35.50
N HIS A 11 -40.87 2.99 34.68
CA HIS A 11 -40.06 2.95 33.46
C HIS A 11 -38.59 2.86 33.86
N THR A 12 -38.00 1.67 33.75
CA THR A 12 -36.57 1.49 33.73
C THR A 12 -36.08 1.84 32.37
N THR A 13 -35.62 3.09 32.15
CA THR A 13 -34.82 3.47 31.01
C THR A 13 -33.42 2.85 31.17
N SER A 14 -33.19 1.75 30.46
CA SER A 14 -31.85 1.21 30.23
C SER A 14 -31.01 2.27 29.54
N LYS A 15 -30.05 2.85 30.27
CA LYS A 15 -28.99 3.65 29.67
C LYS A 15 -28.11 2.69 28.87
N MET A 16 -28.31 2.64 27.54
CA MET A 16 -27.34 2.08 26.66
C MET A 16 -26.10 3.00 26.73
N ASN A 17 -25.06 2.49 27.36
CA ASN A 17 -23.71 3.09 27.24
C ASN A 17 -23.31 3.06 25.80
N SER A 18 -23.19 4.24 25.18
CA SER A 18 -22.56 4.40 23.86
C SER A 18 -21.08 4.02 23.98
N PHE A 19 -20.73 2.84 23.49
CA PHE A 19 -19.35 2.48 23.28
C PHE A 19 -18.80 3.40 22.17
N HIS A 20 -17.93 4.33 22.55
CA HIS A 20 -17.14 5.08 21.58
C HIS A 20 -16.03 4.15 21.07
N PHE A 21 -16.06 3.86 19.79
CA PHE A 21 -15.05 3.02 19.12
C PHE A 21 -13.63 3.64 19.20
N GLU A 22 -13.52 4.94 19.43
CA GLU A 22 -12.25 5.63 19.66
C GLU A 22 -11.64 5.29 21.03
N ASP A 23 -12.46 4.97 22.06
CA ASP A 23 -11.97 4.63 23.39
C ASP A 23 -11.44 3.19 23.50
N ALA A 24 -11.79 2.30 22.56
CA ALA A 24 -11.32 0.93 22.56
C ALA A 24 -9.83 0.79 22.12
N TYR A 25 -9.28 1.79 21.44
CA TYR A 25 -7.88 1.80 21.04
C TYR A 25 -6.94 2.49 22.03
N VAL A 26 -7.45 3.18 23.06
CA VAL A 26 -6.65 4.06 23.92
C VAL A 26 -6.28 3.42 25.27
N ASN A 27 -6.90 2.33 25.73
CA ASN A 27 -6.71 1.82 27.09
C ASN A 27 -6.21 0.38 27.18
N LEU A 28 -5.12 0.04 26.52
CA LEU A 28 -4.20 -0.99 26.95
C LEU A 28 -2.86 -0.33 27.37
N ALA A 29 -2.97 0.64 28.28
CA ALA A 29 -1.80 1.09 29.02
C ALA A 29 -1.46 -0.04 30.02
N TYR A 30 -0.32 -0.69 29.79
CA TYR A 30 0.32 -1.53 30.79
C TYR A 30 0.61 -0.69 32.04
N GLU A 31 -0.06 -0.96 33.13
CA GLU A 31 0.42 -0.54 34.45
C GLU A 31 1.68 -1.36 34.76
N ASN A 32 2.85 -0.75 34.51
CA ASN A 32 4.11 -1.25 35.03
C ASN A 32 4.17 -0.90 36.53
N ASN A 33 3.81 -1.83 37.38
CA ASN A 33 4.27 -1.82 38.77
C ASN A 33 5.73 -2.21 38.78
N SER A 34 6.60 -1.22 38.87
CA SER A 34 8.03 -1.37 39.09
C SER A 34 8.31 -1.30 40.58
N ASP A 35 8.49 -2.46 41.21
CA ASP A 35 9.31 -2.59 42.42
C ASP A 35 9.95 -3.99 42.44
N SER A 36 11.15 -4.09 41.88
CA SER A 36 12.18 -5.07 42.23
C SER A 36 13.52 -4.57 41.70
N PRO A 37 14.52 -4.42 42.57
CA PRO A 37 15.89 -4.12 42.13
C PRO A 37 16.58 -5.42 41.68
N ASP A 38 17.38 -5.28 40.66
CA ASP A 38 18.41 -6.22 40.25
C ASP A 38 17.97 -7.33 39.27
N ASP A 39 18.06 -7.01 37.99
CA ASP A 39 18.52 -8.01 37.02
C ASP A 39 19.25 -7.31 35.87
N THR A 40 20.46 -7.76 35.67
CA THR A 40 21.42 -7.42 34.63
C THR A 40 20.73 -7.16 33.27
N GLN A 41 20.74 -5.92 32.82
CA GLN A 41 20.53 -5.52 31.44
C GLN A 41 21.62 -6.23 30.59
N GLN A 42 21.31 -7.39 30.04
CA GLN A 42 21.98 -7.84 28.84
C GLN A 42 21.51 -6.91 27.70
N ASN A 43 22.27 -5.84 27.50
CA ASN A 43 22.22 -5.07 26.27
C ASN A 43 22.55 -6.05 25.13
N SER A 44 21.55 -6.51 24.41
CA SER A 44 21.76 -7.14 23.12
C SER A 44 22.13 -6.04 22.12
N ASP A 45 23.41 -5.64 22.09
CA ASP A 45 23.97 -4.76 21.08
C ASP A 45 24.06 -5.43 19.70
N ASP A 46 23.01 -6.18 19.32
CA ASP A 46 22.91 -6.71 17.97
C ASP A 46 22.39 -5.57 17.04
N PRO A 47 23.23 -5.08 16.11
CA PRO A 47 22.84 -4.03 15.18
C PRO A 47 21.60 -4.38 14.33
N GLN A 48 21.34 -5.68 14.10
CA GLN A 48 20.14 -6.14 13.40
C GLN A 48 18.89 -5.98 14.27
N MET A 49 18.97 -6.32 15.56
CA MET A 49 17.83 -6.14 16.48
C MET A 49 17.44 -4.68 16.63
N ASN A 50 18.42 -3.79 16.72
CA ASN A 50 18.17 -2.36 16.77
C ASN A 50 17.48 -1.85 15.50
N LYS A 51 17.90 -2.31 14.32
CA LYS A 51 17.24 -1.96 13.05
C LYS A 51 15.79 -2.47 12.99
N ILE A 52 15.52 -3.67 13.47
CA ILE A 52 14.15 -4.21 13.52
C ILE A 52 13.27 -3.36 14.44
N GLN A 53 13.80 -2.95 15.61
CA GLN A 53 13.06 -2.13 16.56
C GLN A 53 12.79 -0.71 16.06
N GLU A 54 13.77 -0.11 15.39
CA GLU A 54 13.67 1.28 14.91
C GLU A 54 12.92 1.41 13.59
N MET A 55 13.13 0.48 12.66
CA MET A 55 12.67 0.61 11.27
C MET A 55 11.55 -0.35 10.90
N GLY A 56 11.24 -1.34 11.76
CA GLY A 56 10.21 -2.34 11.46
C GLY A 56 10.52 -3.16 10.22
N SER A 57 11.82 -3.36 9.91
CA SER A 57 12.23 -4.08 8.70
C SER A 57 13.41 -5.01 8.95
N VAL A 58 13.46 -6.13 8.25
CA VAL A 58 14.51 -7.13 8.40
C VAL A 58 14.84 -7.79 7.05
N LEU A 59 16.13 -8.01 6.83
CA LEU A 59 16.63 -8.86 5.77
C LEU A 59 16.69 -10.31 6.27
N THR A 60 16.02 -11.22 5.56
CA THR A 60 16.01 -12.64 5.90
C THR A 60 16.64 -13.48 4.79
N ASN A 61 17.32 -14.54 5.18
CA ASN A 61 17.94 -15.48 4.26
C ASN A 61 17.67 -16.91 4.75
N ASN A 62 16.94 -17.71 3.97
CA ASN A 62 16.64 -19.11 4.26
C ASN A 62 17.63 -20.09 3.63
N GLY A 63 18.77 -19.61 3.12
CA GLY A 63 19.76 -20.40 2.41
C GLY A 63 19.48 -20.60 0.91
N LYS A 64 18.25 -20.33 0.45
CA LYS A 64 17.85 -20.39 -0.96
C LYS A 64 17.45 -19.00 -1.50
N HIS A 65 16.71 -18.24 -0.70
CA HIS A 65 16.20 -16.91 -1.06
C HIS A 65 16.59 -15.87 -0.02
N LYS A 66 16.96 -14.70 -0.47
CA LYS A 66 17.23 -13.52 0.33
C LYS A 66 16.15 -12.48 0.08
N ILE A 67 15.28 -12.26 1.04
CA ILE A 67 14.15 -11.33 0.92
C ILE A 67 14.20 -10.25 2.00
N HIS A 68 13.61 -9.12 1.70
CA HIS A 68 13.38 -8.08 2.69
C HIS A 68 11.94 -8.16 3.22
N CYS A 69 11.78 -8.13 4.54
CA CYS A 69 10.48 -8.02 5.20
C CYS A 69 10.32 -6.60 5.74
N LEU A 70 9.28 -5.91 5.30
CA LEU A 70 8.95 -4.54 5.69
C LEU A 70 7.60 -4.53 6.38
N THR A 71 7.48 -3.82 7.50
CA THR A 71 6.22 -3.68 8.23
C THR A 71 5.65 -2.28 8.12
N ILE A 72 4.33 -2.19 7.90
CA ILE A 72 3.53 -0.96 7.95
C ILE A 72 2.57 -1.10 9.13
N ILE A 73 2.95 -0.50 10.26
CA ILE A 73 2.23 -0.68 11.53
C ILE A 73 1.82 0.67 12.11
N GLY A 74 0.59 0.71 12.66
CA GLY A 74 0.04 1.91 13.29
C GLY A 74 -0.45 2.93 12.28
N GLN A 75 -0.35 4.21 12.60
CA GLN A 75 -0.80 5.30 11.73
C GLN A 75 0.28 5.66 10.70
N ILE A 76 -0.12 5.88 9.45
CA ILE A 76 0.78 6.38 8.40
C ILE A 76 0.99 7.87 8.62
N GLU A 77 2.22 8.24 8.99
CA GLU A 77 2.63 9.61 9.24
C GLU A 77 3.09 10.27 7.94
N GLY A 78 2.53 11.44 7.64
CA GLY A 78 2.85 12.23 6.46
C GLY A 78 3.72 13.45 6.80
N HIS A 79 3.31 14.63 6.30
CA HIS A 79 4.08 15.87 6.49
C HIS A 79 3.99 16.47 7.91
N TYR A 80 3.05 15.99 8.73
CA TYR A 80 2.90 16.42 10.12
C TYR A 80 3.41 15.34 11.05
N VAL A 81 4.30 15.73 11.97
CA VAL A 81 4.82 14.84 13.00
C VAL A 81 3.73 14.56 14.03
N LEU A 82 3.44 13.29 14.25
CA LEU A 82 2.49 12.86 15.25
C LEU A 82 3.13 12.78 16.65
N PRO A 83 2.33 12.83 17.73
CA PRO A 83 2.82 12.68 19.08
C PRO A 83 3.65 11.39 19.26
N SER A 84 4.74 11.46 19.99
CA SER A 84 5.71 10.34 20.15
C SER A 84 5.13 9.07 20.79
N GLN A 85 4.01 9.17 21.49
CA GLN A 85 3.28 8.04 22.07
C GLN A 85 2.48 7.26 21.02
N ASN A 86 2.26 7.81 19.84
CA ASN A 86 1.54 7.13 18.77
C ASN A 86 2.43 6.09 18.09
N LYS A 87 1.88 4.93 17.78
CA LYS A 87 2.53 3.98 16.87
C LYS A 87 2.36 4.48 15.45
N THR A 88 3.47 4.80 14.77
CA THR A 88 3.44 5.36 13.41
C THR A 88 4.40 4.64 12.48
N THR A 89 4.06 4.60 11.20
CA THR A 89 4.97 4.32 10.09
C THR A 89 5.26 5.63 9.39
N LYS A 90 6.52 6.06 9.40
CA LYS A 90 7.00 7.30 8.78
C LYS A 90 7.37 7.05 7.33
N TYR A 91 6.63 7.64 6.40
CA TYR A 91 6.83 7.39 4.98
C TYR A 91 8.23 7.81 4.48
N GLU A 92 8.82 8.86 5.04
CA GLU A 92 10.18 9.31 4.72
C GLU A 92 11.27 8.32 5.16
N HIS A 93 10.97 7.40 6.09
CA HIS A 93 11.87 6.31 6.44
C HIS A 93 11.72 5.10 5.52
N ILE A 94 10.51 4.89 4.97
CA ILE A 94 10.22 3.75 4.09
C ILE A 94 10.74 3.99 2.66
N ILE A 95 10.60 5.21 2.13
CA ILE A 95 11.02 5.55 0.76
C ILE A 95 12.49 5.17 0.47
N PRO A 96 13.49 5.59 1.26
CA PRO A 96 14.88 5.23 0.98
C PRO A 96 15.14 3.73 1.13
N GLN A 97 14.41 3.03 2.00
CA GLN A 97 14.52 1.58 2.12
C GLN A 97 14.03 0.88 0.85
N LEU A 98 12.90 1.33 0.26
CA LEU A 98 12.39 0.75 -0.98
C LEU A 98 13.36 0.94 -2.15
N VAL A 99 13.99 2.11 -2.24
CA VAL A 99 15.04 2.36 -3.23
C VAL A 99 16.22 1.41 -3.02
N ALA A 100 16.69 1.27 -1.77
CA ALA A 100 17.79 0.37 -1.45
C ALA A 100 17.44 -1.10 -1.74
N ILE A 101 16.19 -1.53 -1.46
CA ILE A 101 15.71 -2.88 -1.77
C ILE A 101 15.69 -3.13 -3.28
N GLU A 102 15.19 -2.15 -4.05
CA GLU A 102 15.11 -2.30 -5.51
C GLU A 102 16.49 -2.38 -6.17
N GLU A 103 17.46 -1.57 -5.70
CA GLU A 103 18.81 -1.49 -6.25
C GLU A 103 19.75 -2.62 -5.77
N GLU A 104 19.53 -3.24 -4.60
CA GLU A 104 20.42 -4.25 -4.03
C GLU A 104 20.24 -5.60 -4.74
N PRO A 105 21.23 -6.07 -5.55
CA PRO A 105 21.08 -7.30 -6.36
C PRO A 105 20.83 -8.56 -5.53
N GLU A 106 21.33 -8.61 -4.29
CA GLU A 106 21.17 -9.78 -3.42
C GLU A 106 19.76 -9.91 -2.85
N ILE A 107 18.97 -8.83 -2.81
CA ILE A 107 17.58 -8.88 -2.35
C ILE A 107 16.70 -9.29 -3.52
N GLU A 108 16.06 -10.44 -3.40
CA GLU A 108 15.31 -11.07 -4.50
C GLU A 108 13.81 -10.73 -4.49
N GLY A 109 13.29 -10.27 -3.36
CA GLY A 109 11.87 -9.95 -3.22
C GLY A 109 11.55 -9.21 -1.93
N LEU A 110 10.33 -8.67 -1.86
CA LEU A 110 9.81 -7.88 -0.74
C LEU A 110 8.52 -8.49 -0.20
N LEU A 111 8.52 -8.80 1.11
CA LEU A 111 7.31 -9.12 1.87
C LEU A 111 6.88 -7.89 2.64
N ILE A 112 5.61 -7.47 2.47
CA ILE A 112 5.02 -6.30 3.14
C ILE A 112 3.97 -6.79 4.14
N LEU A 113 4.23 -6.60 5.44
CA LEU A 113 3.29 -6.94 6.50
C LEU A 113 2.53 -5.68 6.94
N LEU A 114 1.19 -5.75 6.93
CA LEU A 114 0.33 -4.61 7.23
C LEU A 114 -0.50 -4.87 8.49
N ASN A 115 -0.45 -3.91 9.41
CA ASN A 115 -1.39 -3.76 10.52
C ASN A 115 -1.55 -2.25 10.80
N THR A 116 -2.34 -1.56 9.98
CA THR A 116 -2.45 -0.11 9.99
C THR A 116 -3.89 0.37 10.05
N VAL A 117 -4.09 1.43 10.78
CA VAL A 117 -5.36 2.18 10.82
C VAL A 117 -5.52 3.18 9.66
N GLY A 118 -4.52 3.27 8.78
CA GLY A 118 -4.44 4.29 7.76
C GLY A 118 -3.69 5.53 8.25
N GLY A 119 -3.99 6.69 7.68
CA GLY A 119 -3.32 7.95 8.05
C GLY A 119 -3.29 8.96 6.92
N ASP A 120 -2.15 9.59 6.70
CA ASP A 120 -1.96 10.60 5.66
C ASP A 120 -2.14 9.99 4.25
N VAL A 121 -3.05 10.59 3.48
CA VAL A 121 -3.45 10.06 2.16
C VAL A 121 -2.34 10.20 1.13
N GLU A 122 -1.64 11.33 1.12
CA GLU A 122 -0.57 11.56 0.14
C GLU A 122 0.65 10.67 0.43
N ALA A 123 1.01 10.53 1.70
CA ALA A 123 2.08 9.62 2.12
C ALA A 123 1.73 8.16 1.79
N GLY A 124 0.50 7.72 2.10
CA GLY A 124 0.06 6.36 1.79
C GLY A 124 0.00 6.06 0.30
N LEU A 125 -0.51 6.98 -0.53
CA LEU A 125 -0.49 6.82 -1.99
C LEU A 125 0.93 6.82 -2.55
N ALA A 126 1.84 7.66 -2.04
CA ALA A 126 3.23 7.66 -2.46
C ALA A 126 3.91 6.31 -2.21
N LEU A 127 3.70 5.71 -1.04
CA LEU A 127 4.21 4.38 -0.74
C LEU A 127 3.56 3.30 -1.62
N ALA A 128 2.24 3.39 -1.85
CA ALA A 128 1.52 2.43 -2.69
C ALA A 128 2.02 2.45 -4.15
N GLU A 129 2.26 3.63 -4.71
CA GLU A 129 2.85 3.76 -6.06
C GLU A 129 4.27 3.21 -6.12
N LEU A 130 5.08 3.39 -5.07
CA LEU A 130 6.41 2.79 -5.00
C LEU A 130 6.34 1.26 -4.96
N PHE A 131 5.47 0.67 -4.12
CA PHE A 131 5.29 -0.78 -4.09
C PHE A 131 4.83 -1.33 -5.45
N ALA A 132 3.85 -0.68 -6.07
CA ALA A 132 3.32 -1.09 -7.36
C ALA A 132 4.33 -0.92 -8.51
N GLY A 133 5.28 -0.01 -8.37
CA GLY A 133 6.34 0.26 -9.35
C GLY A 133 7.57 -0.65 -9.23
N MET A 134 7.69 -1.47 -8.19
CA MET A 134 8.84 -2.35 -8.01
C MET A 134 8.88 -3.45 -9.06
N LYS A 135 10.06 -3.73 -9.58
CA LYS A 135 10.34 -4.82 -10.53
C LYS A 135 10.53 -6.16 -9.81
N LYS A 136 11.08 -6.11 -8.60
CA LYS A 136 11.27 -7.30 -7.77
C LYS A 136 9.92 -7.85 -7.32
N PRO A 137 9.79 -9.18 -7.17
CA PRO A 137 8.59 -9.80 -6.63
C PRO A 137 8.17 -9.19 -5.29
N THR A 138 6.90 -8.84 -5.19
CA THR A 138 6.32 -8.24 -3.98
C THR A 138 5.07 -9.00 -3.55
N VAL A 139 4.97 -9.29 -2.26
CA VAL A 139 3.79 -9.89 -1.64
C VAL A 139 3.39 -9.07 -0.42
N SER A 140 2.11 -8.75 -0.28
CA SER A 140 1.54 -8.12 0.90
C SER A 140 0.74 -9.13 1.73
N LEU A 141 0.75 -8.95 3.06
CA LEU A 141 -0.07 -9.70 3.99
C LEU A 141 -0.68 -8.77 5.04
N VAL A 142 -2.00 -8.67 5.04
CA VAL A 142 -2.77 -7.96 6.07
C VAL A 142 -2.99 -8.88 7.26
N LEU A 143 -2.47 -8.51 8.44
CA LEU A 143 -2.50 -9.36 9.65
C LEU A 143 -3.60 -8.95 10.64
N GLY A 144 -3.79 -7.69 10.91
CA GLY A 144 -4.82 -7.18 11.83
C GLY A 144 -5.77 -6.22 11.12
N GLY A 145 -5.25 -5.06 10.75
CA GLY A 145 -5.99 -4.04 10.03
C GLY A 145 -5.29 -3.56 8.77
N GLY A 146 -6.06 -3.38 7.70
CA GLY A 146 -5.64 -2.70 6.46
C GLY A 146 -6.61 -1.57 6.14
N HIS A 147 -6.74 -0.59 7.09
CA HIS A 147 -7.84 0.37 7.07
C HIS A 147 -7.51 1.63 6.27
N SER A 148 -8.54 2.26 5.69
CA SER A 148 -8.44 3.59 5.06
C SER A 148 -7.37 3.60 3.94
N ILE A 149 -6.36 4.47 4.03
CA ILE A 149 -5.24 4.51 3.08
C ILE A 149 -4.32 3.26 3.17
N GLY A 150 -4.51 2.39 4.15
CA GLY A 150 -3.92 1.05 4.19
C GLY A 150 -4.46 0.12 3.09
N VAL A 151 -5.66 0.38 2.56
CA VAL A 151 -6.26 -0.40 1.45
C VAL A 151 -5.41 -0.31 0.17
N PRO A 152 -5.06 0.86 -0.36
CA PRO A 152 -4.13 0.97 -1.48
C PRO A 152 -2.79 0.28 -1.23
N LEU A 153 -2.23 0.39 -0.02
CA LEU A 153 -0.97 -0.27 0.32
C LEU A 153 -1.06 -1.80 0.24
N ALA A 154 -2.19 -2.36 0.70
CA ALA A 154 -2.41 -3.81 0.67
C ALA A 154 -2.50 -4.36 -0.75
N VAL A 155 -3.15 -3.64 -1.67
CA VAL A 155 -3.33 -4.07 -3.06
C VAL A 155 -2.19 -3.70 -3.99
N ALA A 156 -1.23 -2.90 -3.53
CA ALA A 156 -0.13 -2.41 -4.35
C ALA A 156 0.90 -3.49 -4.71
N ALA A 157 1.03 -4.53 -3.89
CA ALA A 157 1.93 -5.64 -4.16
C ALA A 157 1.42 -6.50 -5.35
N GLN A 158 2.33 -7.20 -6.02
CA GLN A 158 1.99 -8.09 -7.14
C GLN A 158 1.07 -9.25 -6.71
N LYS A 159 1.12 -9.64 -5.43
CA LYS A 159 0.20 -10.57 -4.78
C LYS A 159 -0.17 -10.08 -3.39
N SER A 160 -1.44 -10.25 -3.04
CA SER A 160 -1.98 -9.79 -1.76
C SER A 160 -2.68 -10.93 -1.00
N PHE A 161 -2.38 -11.01 0.30
CA PHE A 161 -3.02 -11.93 1.23
C PHE A 161 -3.61 -11.18 2.41
N ILE A 162 -4.62 -11.78 3.02
CA ILE A 162 -5.23 -11.31 4.26
C ILE A 162 -5.43 -12.48 5.23
N ALA A 163 -5.09 -12.30 6.51
CA ALA A 163 -5.39 -13.29 7.53
C ALA A 163 -6.91 -13.40 7.74
N PRO A 164 -7.45 -14.60 8.05
CA PRO A 164 -8.91 -14.77 8.21
C PRO A 164 -9.57 -13.87 9.25
N SER A 165 -8.85 -13.49 10.31
CA SER A 165 -9.33 -12.60 11.36
C SER A 165 -9.02 -11.12 11.14
N ALA A 166 -8.30 -10.80 10.09
CA ALA A 166 -7.97 -9.41 9.76
C ALA A 166 -9.15 -8.70 9.08
N THR A 167 -9.15 -7.37 9.16
CA THR A 167 -10.23 -6.55 8.62
C THR A 167 -9.69 -5.40 7.78
N MET A 168 -10.50 -4.93 6.84
CA MET A 168 -10.21 -3.77 6.02
C MET A 168 -11.39 -2.80 6.06
N THR A 169 -11.14 -1.55 6.42
CA THR A 169 -12.18 -0.51 6.42
C THR A 169 -12.02 0.38 5.19
N ILE A 170 -13.07 0.43 4.38
CA ILE A 170 -13.19 1.30 3.22
C ILE A 170 -14.13 2.45 3.60
N HIS A 171 -13.64 3.68 3.53
CA HIS A 171 -14.44 4.88 3.82
C HIS A 171 -13.99 6.06 2.94
N PRO A 172 -14.80 7.13 2.79
CA PRO A 172 -14.41 8.29 2.00
C PRO A 172 -13.27 9.07 2.67
N VAL A 173 -12.54 9.84 1.88
CA VAL A 173 -11.53 10.76 2.39
C VAL A 173 -12.13 11.75 3.37
N ARG A 174 -11.48 11.92 4.52
CA ARG A 174 -11.90 12.82 5.60
C ARG A 174 -10.89 13.94 5.79
N MET A 175 -11.36 15.07 6.29
CA MET A 175 -10.51 16.18 6.70
C MET A 175 -11.00 16.75 8.02
N ASN A 176 -10.07 17.04 8.91
CA ASN A 176 -10.32 17.86 10.10
C ASN A 176 -9.64 19.22 9.89
N GLY A 177 -10.37 20.31 10.07
CA GLY A 177 -9.79 21.64 10.01
C GLY A 177 -10.72 22.72 9.45
N LEU A 178 -10.18 23.95 9.33
CA LEU A 178 -10.87 25.08 8.74
C LEU A 178 -10.96 24.91 7.22
N THR A 179 -12.18 25.02 6.67
CA THR A 179 -12.41 24.99 5.22
C THR A 179 -12.53 26.40 4.69
N LEU A 180 -11.61 26.80 3.80
CA LEU A 180 -11.64 28.05 3.06
C LEU A 180 -11.99 27.73 1.60
N GLY A 181 -13.12 28.26 1.10
CA GLY A 181 -13.56 28.00 -0.28
C GLY A 181 -14.22 26.63 -0.45
N VAL A 182 -15.47 26.51 -0.04
CA VAL A 182 -16.23 25.25 -0.03
C VAL A 182 -16.25 24.53 -1.40
N PRO A 183 -16.51 25.18 -2.56
CA PRO A 183 -16.50 24.48 -3.84
C PRO A 183 -15.14 23.88 -4.19
N GLN A 184 -14.06 24.62 -4.01
CA GLN A 184 -12.70 24.17 -4.30
C GLN A 184 -12.27 23.01 -3.40
N THR A 185 -12.65 23.07 -2.13
CA THR A 185 -12.40 21.98 -1.17
C THR A 185 -13.16 20.73 -1.58
N PHE A 186 -14.42 20.84 -1.97
CA PHE A 186 -15.20 19.71 -2.44
C PHE A 186 -14.60 19.05 -3.70
N GLU A 187 -14.20 19.86 -4.69
CA GLU A 187 -13.51 19.34 -5.89
C GLU A 187 -12.20 18.64 -5.55
N TYR A 188 -11.43 19.18 -4.60
CA TYR A 188 -10.19 18.55 -4.13
C TYR A 188 -10.46 17.17 -3.55
N PHE A 189 -11.46 17.03 -2.66
CA PHE A 189 -11.82 15.74 -2.07
C PHE A 189 -12.35 14.75 -3.10
N GLN A 190 -13.14 15.21 -4.06
CA GLN A 190 -13.58 14.33 -5.15
C GLN A 190 -12.39 13.79 -5.96
N LYS A 191 -11.42 14.64 -6.30
CA LYS A 191 -10.20 14.21 -7.00
C LYS A 191 -9.38 13.24 -6.17
N MET A 192 -9.25 13.48 -4.87
CA MET A 192 -8.53 12.59 -3.96
C MET A 192 -9.21 11.22 -3.88
N GLN A 193 -10.52 11.18 -3.67
CA GLN A 193 -11.31 9.95 -3.66
C GLN A 193 -11.19 9.20 -4.99
N GLN A 194 -11.22 9.91 -6.12
CA GLN A 194 -11.05 9.33 -7.44
C GLN A 194 -9.66 8.70 -7.62
N ARG A 195 -8.60 9.34 -7.13
CA ARG A 195 -7.22 8.78 -7.17
C ARG A 195 -7.16 7.45 -6.43
N ILE A 196 -7.71 7.38 -5.21
CA ILE A 196 -7.74 6.16 -4.41
C ILE A 196 -8.55 5.07 -5.13
N THR A 197 -9.76 5.39 -5.59
CA THR A 197 -10.63 4.43 -6.31
C THR A 197 -9.94 3.88 -7.55
N THR A 198 -9.32 4.75 -8.35
CA THR A 198 -8.60 4.35 -9.57
C THR A 198 -7.41 3.46 -9.24
N PHE A 199 -6.63 3.82 -8.23
CA PHE A 199 -5.48 3.01 -7.80
C PHE A 199 -5.90 1.61 -7.36
N VAL A 200 -6.87 1.52 -6.45
CA VAL A 200 -7.36 0.23 -5.91
C VAL A 200 -7.92 -0.64 -7.02
N SER A 201 -8.75 -0.09 -7.91
CA SER A 201 -9.34 -0.86 -9.01
C SER A 201 -8.31 -1.31 -10.05
N LYS A 202 -7.23 -0.58 -10.23
CA LYS A 202 -6.13 -0.97 -11.12
C LYS A 202 -5.29 -2.11 -10.55
N HIS A 203 -5.16 -2.18 -9.23
CA HIS A 203 -4.29 -3.12 -8.52
C HIS A 203 -5.05 -4.24 -7.79
N SER A 204 -6.34 -4.39 -8.03
CA SER A 204 -7.19 -5.46 -7.49
C SER A 204 -8.19 -5.94 -8.54
N LYS A 205 -9.00 -6.93 -8.19
CA LYS A 205 -10.12 -7.39 -9.03
C LYS A 205 -11.43 -6.65 -8.73
N MET A 206 -11.40 -5.71 -7.78
CA MET A 206 -12.57 -4.96 -7.35
C MET A 206 -12.94 -3.90 -8.40
N ASN A 207 -14.23 -3.90 -8.76
CA ASN A 207 -14.78 -2.89 -9.66
C ASN A 207 -14.79 -1.50 -8.99
N PRO A 208 -14.44 -0.40 -9.70
CA PRO A 208 -14.40 0.95 -9.13
C PRO A 208 -15.75 1.43 -8.58
N GLU A 209 -16.87 1.09 -9.23
CA GLU A 209 -18.20 1.43 -8.75
C GLU A 209 -18.53 0.70 -7.45
N ARG A 210 -18.09 -0.57 -7.31
CA ARG A 210 -18.26 -1.34 -6.09
C ARG A 210 -17.44 -0.77 -4.95
N PHE A 211 -16.17 -0.41 -5.21
CA PHE A 211 -15.33 0.27 -4.22
C PHE A 211 -15.97 1.57 -3.73
N TYR A 212 -16.51 2.36 -4.64
CA TYR A 212 -17.20 3.61 -4.29
C TYR A 212 -18.47 3.34 -3.47
N GLN A 213 -19.27 2.34 -3.81
CA GLN A 213 -20.46 1.95 -3.03
C GLN A 213 -20.10 1.55 -1.60
N LEU A 214 -19.06 0.71 -1.42
CA LEU A 214 -18.57 0.32 -0.11
C LEU A 214 -18.07 1.52 0.70
N ALA A 215 -17.36 2.45 0.06
CA ALA A 215 -16.88 3.66 0.70
C ALA A 215 -18.01 4.59 1.16
N MET A 216 -19.12 4.66 0.43
CA MET A 216 -20.25 5.55 0.72
C MET A 216 -21.40 4.86 1.46
N ASN A 217 -21.19 3.65 1.95
CA ASN A 217 -22.20 2.92 2.71
C ASN A 217 -22.47 3.62 4.06
N THR A 218 -23.75 3.85 4.38
CA THR A 218 -24.20 4.50 5.63
C THR A 218 -24.89 3.53 6.61
N GLU A 219 -24.96 2.24 6.25
CA GLU A 219 -25.76 1.28 7.00
C GLU A 219 -24.94 0.48 8.03
N GLU A 220 -23.64 0.30 7.81
CA GLU A 220 -22.80 -0.58 8.63
C GLU A 220 -22.10 0.12 9.79
N LEU A 221 -21.61 1.33 9.58
CA LEU A 221 -20.90 2.09 10.59
C LEU A 221 -21.88 3.01 11.32
N VAL A 222 -22.25 2.65 12.54
CA VAL A 222 -23.27 3.35 13.36
C VAL A 222 -23.00 4.85 13.54
N MET A 223 -21.75 5.28 13.43
CA MET A 223 -21.34 6.69 13.64
C MET A 223 -20.57 7.27 12.45
N ASP A 224 -20.49 6.56 11.31
CA ASP A 224 -19.63 6.97 10.19
C ASP A 224 -20.12 6.39 8.86
N VAL A 225 -19.47 6.83 7.77
CA VAL A 225 -19.71 6.35 6.40
C VAL A 225 -18.61 5.39 6.01
N GLY A 226 -18.94 4.23 5.47
CA GLY A 226 -18.00 3.23 4.99
C GLY A 226 -18.42 1.79 5.30
N THR A 227 -17.55 0.87 4.97
CA THR A 227 -17.76 -0.58 5.15
C THR A 227 -16.52 -1.22 5.77
N VAL A 228 -16.73 -2.14 6.69
CA VAL A 228 -15.69 -3.03 7.23
C VAL A 228 -15.83 -4.39 6.55
N LEU A 229 -14.80 -4.81 5.82
CA LEU A 229 -14.70 -6.14 5.25
C LEU A 229 -13.81 -7.00 6.16
N ASP A 230 -14.25 -8.17 6.54
CA ASP A 230 -13.38 -9.20 7.12
C ASP A 230 -12.52 -9.86 6.02
N GLY A 231 -11.58 -10.74 6.42
CA GLY A 231 -10.70 -11.41 5.46
C GLY A 231 -11.45 -12.13 4.34
N PRO A 232 -12.42 -13.01 4.65
CA PRO A 232 -13.24 -13.68 3.65
C PRO A 232 -14.00 -12.73 2.71
N ASP A 233 -14.60 -11.67 3.23
CA ASP A 233 -15.33 -10.70 2.43
C ASP A 233 -14.39 -9.84 1.56
N ALA A 234 -13.21 -9.46 2.05
CA ALA A 234 -12.21 -8.75 1.25
C ALA A 234 -11.77 -9.57 0.02
N VAL A 235 -11.61 -10.87 0.16
CA VAL A 235 -11.29 -11.78 -0.96
C VAL A 235 -12.50 -11.96 -1.88
N LYS A 236 -13.69 -12.17 -1.35
CA LYS A 236 -14.94 -12.34 -2.11
C LYS A 236 -15.27 -11.10 -2.95
N GLU A 237 -15.07 -9.91 -2.42
CA GLU A 237 -15.25 -8.63 -3.13
C GLU A 237 -14.13 -8.37 -4.17
N GLY A 238 -13.12 -9.22 -4.23
CA GLY A 238 -12.00 -9.09 -5.15
C GLY A 238 -11.01 -7.98 -4.78
N LEU A 239 -11.04 -7.51 -3.54
CA LEU A 239 -10.10 -6.51 -3.03
C LEU A 239 -8.72 -7.12 -2.79
N ILE A 240 -8.67 -8.30 -2.15
CA ILE A 240 -7.44 -9.05 -1.87
C ILE A 240 -7.44 -10.36 -2.65
N ASP A 241 -6.28 -10.85 -3.08
CA ASP A 241 -6.17 -12.04 -3.93
C ASP A 241 -6.54 -13.34 -3.20
N GLY A 242 -6.22 -13.46 -1.91
CA GLY A 242 -6.50 -14.68 -1.17
C GLY A 242 -6.41 -14.55 0.35
N LEU A 243 -7.06 -15.49 1.04
CA LEU A 243 -6.81 -15.72 2.45
C LEU A 243 -5.45 -16.41 2.58
N GLY A 244 -4.67 -16.04 3.59
CA GLY A 244 -3.40 -16.69 3.81
C GLY A 244 -2.75 -16.34 5.14
N SER A 245 -1.81 -17.18 5.53
CA SER A 245 -0.90 -17.02 6.65
C SER A 245 0.45 -16.44 6.19
N LEU A 246 1.36 -16.25 7.14
CA LEU A 246 2.73 -15.86 6.81
C LEU A 246 3.42 -16.90 5.91
N SER A 247 3.16 -18.20 6.15
CA SER A 247 3.76 -19.28 5.34
C SER A 247 3.27 -19.22 3.90
N ASP A 248 1.96 -18.99 3.67
CA ASP A 248 1.38 -18.89 2.33
C ASP A 248 1.94 -17.69 1.57
N ALA A 249 2.10 -16.55 2.25
CA ALA A 249 2.69 -15.34 1.66
C ALA A 249 4.17 -15.53 1.29
N LEU A 250 4.96 -16.20 2.15
CA LEU A 250 6.35 -16.52 1.90
C LEU A 250 6.52 -17.53 0.75
N GLU A 251 5.71 -18.59 0.73
CA GLU A 251 5.75 -19.59 -0.34
C GLU A 251 5.44 -18.94 -1.70
N CYS A 252 4.39 -18.15 -1.76
CA CYS A 252 4.04 -17.38 -2.96
C CYS A 252 5.19 -16.46 -3.42
N LEU A 253 5.82 -15.74 -2.50
CA LEU A 253 6.95 -14.85 -2.82
C LEU A 253 8.14 -15.66 -3.38
N TYR A 254 8.47 -16.80 -2.79
CA TYR A 254 9.56 -17.65 -3.27
C TYR A 254 9.27 -18.22 -4.65
N GLU A 255 8.05 -18.68 -4.90
CA GLU A 255 7.63 -19.12 -6.25
C GLU A 255 7.75 -18.01 -7.29
N MET A 256 7.35 -16.79 -6.96
CA MET A 256 7.49 -15.63 -7.85
C MET A 256 8.96 -15.31 -8.15
N ILE A 257 9.85 -15.40 -7.16
CA ILE A 257 11.29 -15.22 -7.33
C ILE A 257 11.87 -16.29 -8.25
N ASP A 258 11.53 -17.56 -8.03
CA ASP A 258 12.02 -18.67 -8.86
C ASP A 258 11.56 -18.56 -10.32
N ASN A 259 10.32 -18.10 -10.55
CA ASN A 259 9.79 -17.89 -11.89
C ASN A 259 10.46 -16.71 -12.60
N ASN A 260 10.70 -15.60 -11.89
CA ASN A 260 11.40 -14.43 -12.43
C ASN A 260 12.82 -14.78 -12.90
N LYS A 261 13.54 -15.63 -12.13
CA LYS A 261 14.88 -16.12 -12.50
C LYS A 261 14.87 -16.97 -13.78
N LYS A 262 13.84 -17.80 -13.98
CA LYS A 262 13.71 -18.63 -15.20
C LYS A 262 13.47 -17.76 -16.43
N ASP A 263 12.64 -16.74 -16.34
CA ASP A 263 12.31 -15.85 -17.46
C ASP A 263 13.54 -15.04 -17.90
N HIS A 264 14.34 -14.54 -16.97
CA HIS A 264 15.59 -13.84 -17.27
C HIS A 264 16.69 -14.77 -17.80
N GLY A 265 16.78 -16.00 -17.31
CA GLY A 265 17.76 -16.99 -17.80
C GLY A 265 17.52 -17.49 -19.22
N HIS A 266 16.28 -17.38 -19.74
CA HIS A 266 15.97 -17.72 -21.13
C HIS A 266 16.27 -16.57 -22.09
N ALA A 267 16.27 -15.32 -21.63
CA ALA A 267 16.58 -14.14 -22.44
C ALA A 267 18.09 -14.04 -22.80
N GLU A 268 18.98 -14.48 -21.89
CA GLU A 268 20.43 -14.44 -22.14
C GLU A 268 20.94 -15.52 -23.10
N HIS A 269 20.21 -16.59 -23.35
CA HIS A 269 20.60 -17.65 -24.27
C HIS A 269 20.18 -17.43 -25.73
N THR A 270 19.40 -16.40 -26.04
CA THR A 270 18.93 -16.11 -27.41
C THR A 270 19.73 -15.02 -28.15
N GLU A 271 20.65 -14.31 -27.51
CA GLU A 271 21.48 -13.27 -28.14
C GLU A 271 22.86 -13.72 -28.62
N GLY A 272 23.14 -15.02 -28.66
CA GLY A 272 24.49 -15.55 -28.95
C GLY A 272 24.64 -16.38 -30.21
N GLN A 273 24.07 -16.00 -31.36
CA GLN A 273 24.54 -16.50 -32.67
C GLN A 273 24.58 -15.36 -33.68
N PRO A 274 25.77 -14.85 -34.08
CA PRO A 274 25.87 -14.04 -35.26
C PRO A 274 25.70 -14.97 -36.46
N SER A 275 24.62 -14.78 -37.21
CA SER A 275 24.48 -15.35 -38.57
C SER A 275 25.60 -14.81 -39.45
N VAL A 276 26.51 -15.69 -39.86
CA VAL A 276 27.48 -15.42 -40.89
C VAL A 276 26.71 -15.32 -42.23
N GLU A 277 26.42 -14.11 -42.67
CA GLU A 277 25.99 -13.87 -44.04
C GLU A 277 27.22 -13.96 -44.97
N GLU A 278 27.22 -14.97 -45.83
CA GLU A 278 28.10 -15.06 -47.01
C GLU A 278 27.83 -13.85 -47.90
N GLN A 279 28.89 -13.07 -48.15
CA GLN A 279 28.89 -12.00 -49.16
C GLN A 279 29.04 -12.61 -50.54
N PRO A 280 28.21 -12.24 -51.55
CA PRO A 280 28.50 -12.50 -52.96
C PRO A 280 29.44 -11.43 -53.51
N SER A 281 30.43 -11.90 -54.25
CA SER A 281 31.49 -11.20 -54.94
C SER A 281 31.03 -10.08 -55.85
N VAL A 282 31.81 -8.98 -55.80
CA VAL A 282 31.69 -7.77 -56.60
C VAL A 282 32.07 -8.03 -58.05
N GLU A 283 31.23 -7.62 -58.99
CA GLU A 283 31.65 -7.24 -60.37
C GLU A 283 31.36 -5.75 -60.60
N GLU A 284 32.44 -5.06 -60.93
CA GLU A 284 32.50 -3.68 -61.40
C GLU A 284 31.72 -3.45 -62.71
N LYS A 285 30.92 -2.38 -62.77
CA LYS A 285 30.83 -1.54 -64.00
C LYS A 285 30.48 -0.10 -63.68
N SER A 286 31.42 0.74 -64.08
CA SER A 286 31.38 2.19 -64.12
C SER A 286 30.30 2.78 -65.04
N ALA A 287 29.68 3.91 -64.65
CA ALA A 287 29.46 5.08 -65.52
C ALA A 287 28.68 6.21 -64.85
N VAL A 288 29.35 7.24 -64.55
CA VAL A 288 29.13 8.69 -64.83
C VAL A 288 27.69 9.10 -65.25
N LYS A 289 27.06 10.02 -64.50
CA LYS A 289 26.66 11.37 -64.93
C LYS A 289 26.00 12.21 -63.83
N SER A 290 26.54 13.41 -63.76
CA SER A 290 26.06 14.62 -63.08
C SER A 290 24.65 15.05 -63.49
N ASN A 291 23.94 15.71 -62.62
CA ASN A 291 23.35 17.04 -62.87
C ASN A 291 22.76 17.71 -61.60
N HIS A 292 23.08 18.97 -61.55
CA HIS A 292 22.62 20.07 -60.69
C HIS A 292 21.11 20.31 -60.74
N ALA A 293 20.57 20.87 -59.65
CA ALA A 293 19.83 22.13 -59.55
C ALA A 293 19.00 22.15 -58.27
N ASP A 294 19.34 22.99 -57.32
CA ASP A 294 18.71 24.26 -56.90
C ASP A 294 17.15 24.29 -56.89
N THR A 295 16.57 24.62 -55.80
CA THR A 295 15.73 25.80 -55.56
C THR A 295 15.02 25.82 -54.19
N GLU A 296 15.39 26.84 -53.44
CA GLU A 296 14.57 27.88 -52.78
C GLU A 296 13.60 27.57 -51.64
N LYS A 297 13.95 28.25 -50.58
CA LYS A 297 13.21 28.87 -49.47
C LYS A 297 11.75 29.24 -49.77
N LYS A 298 10.86 29.00 -48.77
CA LYS A 298 9.78 29.97 -48.43
C LYS A 298 9.43 29.96 -46.96
N THR A 299 9.84 31.01 -46.30
CA THR A 299 9.40 31.57 -45.03
C THR A 299 7.93 32.01 -45.12
N LYS A 300 7.09 31.68 -44.14
CA LYS A 300 5.88 32.47 -43.86
C LYS A 300 5.71 32.70 -42.36
N LYS A 301 6.01 33.94 -41.98
CA LYS A 301 5.53 34.64 -40.79
C LYS A 301 3.99 34.68 -40.80
N ARG A 302 3.35 34.50 -39.67
CA ARG A 302 2.01 35.05 -39.45
C ARG A 302 1.90 35.69 -38.07
N THR A 303 1.62 36.90 -38.11
CA THR A 303 1.43 38.05 -37.24
C THR A 303 0.31 37.84 -36.21
N ILE A 304 0.58 38.33 -35.02
CA ILE A 304 -0.31 38.61 -33.90
C ILE A 304 -1.35 39.66 -34.29
N LYS A 305 -2.61 39.51 -33.87
CA LYS A 305 -3.52 40.63 -33.62
C LYS A 305 -4.49 40.28 -32.49
N LYS A 306 -4.39 41.12 -31.45
CA LYS A 306 -5.35 41.55 -30.42
C LYS A 306 -6.24 40.51 -29.75
#